data_1b7ecae4b0f6c676a6c8eb7bfc34e16b
#
_entry.id   1b7ecae4b0f6c676a6c8eb7bfc34e16b
#
_cell.length_a   1.000
_cell.length_b   1.000
_cell.length_c   1.000
_cell.angle_alpha   90.00
_cell.angle_beta   90.00
_cell.angle_gamma   90.00
#
_symmetry.space_group_name_H-M   'P 1'
#
loop_
_entity.id
_entity.type
_entity.pdbx_description
1 polymer ?
#
loop_
_entity_poly.entity_id
_entity_poly.type
_entity_poly.pdbx_seq_one_letter_code
_entity_poly.pdbx_strand_id
1 'polypeptide(L)'
;FATVLALTPDHAHARLPARVARVGQGPGDLAQRMARAFRRFPHRRVALIGCDIPGVTPADPRAAFRALRRFAAVFGPAEDGGYWLVGMGGRRPARPFTAVRWSSRHALADTRRNFAHHESVLLRRLRDVDRAADLRASGYSAAGFRCSCNRGINSTRLQGR
;
A
#
# COMPACT_ATOMS: atom_id res chain seq x y z
N PHE A 1 -11.45 13.20 1.30
CA PHE A 1 -10.47 12.52 2.17
C PHE A 1 -9.17 13.31 2.23
N ALA A 2 -8.41 13.18 3.33
CA ALA A 2 -7.07 13.72 3.45
C ALA A 2 -6.05 12.64 3.04
N THR A 3 -4.93 13.08 2.48
CA THR A 3 -3.81 12.22 2.09
C THR A 3 -2.68 12.35 3.10
N VAL A 4 -2.13 11.22 3.50
CA VAL A 4 -0.98 11.14 4.41
C VAL A 4 0.06 10.25 3.76
N LEU A 5 1.31 10.70 3.69
CA LEU A 5 2.43 9.88 3.25
C LEU A 5 3.08 9.19 4.45
N ALA A 6 3.09 7.86 4.43
CA ALA A 6 3.77 7.04 5.42
C ALA A 6 5.17 6.66 4.91
N LEU A 7 6.21 7.09 5.62
CA LEU A 7 7.61 6.94 5.22
C LEU A 7 8.35 5.88 6.05
N THR A 8 9.29 5.22 5.39
CA THR A 8 10.32 4.40 6.04
C THR A 8 11.65 4.62 5.31
N PRO A 9 12.75 4.87 6.02
CA PRO A 9 12.83 5.10 7.47
C PRO A 9 12.06 6.36 7.91
N ASP A 10 11.66 6.42 9.17
CA ASP A 10 10.77 7.47 9.70
C ASP A 10 11.33 8.90 9.55
N HIS A 11 12.65 9.02 9.49
CA HIS A 11 13.38 10.28 9.27
C HIS A 11 13.56 10.65 7.78
N ALA A 12 13.06 9.83 6.87
CA ALA A 12 13.19 10.13 5.44
C ALA A 12 12.55 11.48 5.09
N HIS A 13 13.24 12.25 4.28
CA HIS A 13 12.76 13.53 3.80
C HIS A 13 12.15 13.38 2.40
N ALA A 14 10.92 13.86 2.25
CA ALA A 14 10.27 14.00 0.95
C ALA A 14 9.70 15.40 0.82
N ARG A 15 9.88 16.00 -0.34
CA ARG A 15 9.16 17.24 -0.68
C ARG A 15 7.71 16.88 -1.00
N LEU A 16 6.80 17.39 -0.20
CA LEU A 16 5.38 17.11 -0.33
C LEU A 16 4.62 18.39 -0.59
N PRO A 17 3.50 18.32 -1.32
CA PRO A 17 2.54 19.41 -1.36
C PRO A 17 2.07 19.77 0.05
N ALA A 18 1.80 21.06 0.29
CA ALA A 18 1.43 21.58 1.61
C ALA A 18 0.23 20.87 2.28
N ARG A 19 -0.62 20.23 1.47
CA ARG A 19 -1.82 19.50 1.96
C ARG A 19 -1.58 18.03 2.30
N VAL A 20 -0.35 17.53 2.16
CA VAL A 20 0.00 16.13 2.44
C VAL A 20 0.80 16.06 3.72
N ALA A 21 0.21 15.47 4.75
CA ALA A 21 0.90 15.23 6.00
C ALA A 21 1.88 14.05 5.87
N ARG A 22 2.94 14.06 6.69
CA ARG A 22 3.90 12.96 6.84
C ARG A 22 3.71 12.23 8.13
N VAL A 23 3.94 10.92 8.09
CA VAL A 23 4.03 10.08 9.29
C VAL A 23 5.09 9.02 9.07
N GLY A 24 5.80 8.63 10.13
CA GLY A 24 6.66 7.45 10.10
C GLY A 24 5.84 6.17 10.12
N GLN A 25 6.34 5.13 9.45
CA GLN A 25 5.73 3.80 9.52
C GLN A 25 6.04 3.11 10.86
N GLY A 26 7.13 3.51 11.51
CA GLY A 26 7.64 2.93 12.75
C GLY A 26 8.35 1.58 12.52
N PRO A 27 8.93 0.99 13.58
CA PRO A 27 9.68 -0.26 13.51
C PRO A 27 8.76 -1.46 13.27
N GLY A 28 9.39 -2.59 12.93
CA GLY A 28 8.72 -3.88 12.77
C GLY A 28 8.51 -4.29 11.32
N ASP A 29 7.87 -5.43 11.13
CA ASP A 29 7.55 -6.00 9.84
C ASP A 29 6.41 -5.26 9.12
N LEU A 30 6.09 -5.69 7.90
CA LEU A 30 5.05 -5.07 7.09
C LEU A 30 3.68 -5.12 7.79
N ALA A 31 3.32 -6.25 8.42
CA ALA A 31 2.06 -6.40 9.15
C ALA A 31 1.92 -5.38 10.28
N GLN A 32 3.00 -5.22 11.06
CA GLN A 32 3.05 -4.28 12.18
C GLN A 32 2.95 -2.83 11.72
N ARG A 33 3.66 -2.47 10.64
CA ARG A 33 3.62 -1.12 10.05
C ARG A 33 2.22 -0.79 9.51
N MET A 34 1.62 -1.70 8.75
CA MET A 34 0.26 -1.53 8.24
C MET A 34 -0.76 -1.43 9.38
N ALA A 35 -0.69 -2.31 10.36
CA ALA A 35 -1.59 -2.26 11.53
C ALA A 35 -1.45 -0.93 12.29
N ARG A 36 -0.24 -0.40 12.44
CA ARG A 36 0.03 0.90 13.08
C ARG A 36 -0.60 2.04 12.29
N ALA A 37 -0.48 2.03 10.96
CA ALA A 37 -1.10 3.04 10.10
C ALA A 37 -2.62 3.09 10.30
N PHE A 38 -3.28 1.93 10.39
CA PHE A 38 -4.71 1.88 10.68
C PHE A 38 -5.05 2.33 12.10
N ARG A 39 -4.27 1.94 13.11
CA ARG A 39 -4.50 2.35 14.51
C ARG A 39 -4.36 3.86 14.72
N ARG A 40 -3.56 4.55 13.90
CA ARG A 40 -3.39 6.00 13.96
C ARG A 40 -4.69 6.76 13.69
N PHE A 41 -5.64 6.15 13.00
CA PHE A 41 -6.92 6.74 12.65
C PHE A 41 -8.08 5.84 13.14
N PRO A 42 -8.28 5.73 14.47
CA PRO A 42 -9.35 4.92 15.02
C PRO A 42 -10.70 5.45 14.53
N HIS A 43 -11.68 4.56 14.38
CA HIS A 43 -13.04 4.88 13.97
C HIS A 43 -13.20 5.59 12.61
N ARG A 44 -12.12 5.84 11.87
CA ARG A 44 -12.18 6.44 10.54
C ARG A 44 -12.03 5.38 9.44
N ARG A 45 -12.59 5.69 8.28
CA ARG A 45 -12.29 4.93 7.06
C ARG A 45 -10.89 5.31 6.60
N VAL A 46 -10.04 4.30 6.42
CA VAL A 46 -8.64 4.44 5.99
C VAL A 46 -8.40 3.53 4.81
N ALA A 47 -7.69 4.01 3.81
CA ALA A 47 -7.15 3.21 2.72
C ALA A 47 -5.63 3.39 2.67
N LEU A 48 -4.89 2.29 2.70
CA LEU A 48 -3.46 2.22 2.42
C LEU A 48 -3.27 1.83 0.96
N ILE A 49 -2.38 2.52 0.27
CA ILE A 49 -2.05 2.28 -1.14
C ILE A 49 -0.54 2.14 -1.24
N GLY A 50 -0.07 1.11 -1.95
CA GLY A 50 1.34 0.95 -2.33
C GLY A 50 1.81 2.10 -3.22
N CYS A 51 3.09 2.44 -3.13
CA CYS A 51 3.67 3.52 -3.94
C CYS A 51 4.25 3.05 -5.28
N ASP A 52 4.30 1.76 -5.51
CA ASP A 52 4.87 1.04 -6.65
C ASP A 52 3.83 0.63 -7.72
N ILE A 53 2.66 1.22 -7.68
CA ILE A 53 1.53 0.90 -8.57
C ILE A 53 1.26 2.06 -9.55
N PRO A 54 1.87 2.09 -10.71
CA PRO A 54 1.73 3.20 -11.66
C PRO A 54 0.32 3.35 -12.23
N GLY A 55 -0.46 2.27 -12.22
CA GLY A 55 -1.85 2.27 -12.71
C GLY A 55 -2.87 2.91 -11.78
N VAL A 56 -2.48 3.38 -10.59
CA VAL A 56 -3.41 4.05 -9.65
C VAL A 56 -3.81 5.42 -10.19
N THR A 57 -5.10 5.68 -10.17
CA THR A 57 -5.71 6.94 -10.58
C THR A 57 -6.49 7.58 -9.44
N PRO A 58 -6.82 8.86 -9.49
CA PRO A 58 -7.66 9.51 -8.48
C PRO A 58 -9.06 8.87 -8.31
N ALA A 59 -9.53 8.09 -9.28
CA ALA A 59 -10.80 7.36 -9.19
C ALA A 59 -10.73 6.19 -8.20
N ASP A 60 -9.56 5.59 -8.02
CA ASP A 60 -9.37 4.40 -7.18
C ASP A 60 -9.59 4.66 -5.69
N PRO A 61 -8.92 5.65 -5.06
CA PRO A 61 -9.24 5.97 -3.66
C PRO A 61 -10.70 6.43 -3.50
N ARG A 62 -11.29 7.11 -4.47
CA ARG A 62 -12.71 7.46 -4.42
C ARG A 62 -13.60 6.21 -4.44
N ALA A 63 -13.28 5.22 -5.27
CA ALA A 63 -13.99 3.94 -5.30
C ALA A 63 -13.83 3.19 -3.96
N ALA A 64 -12.62 3.17 -3.39
CA ALA A 64 -12.37 2.56 -2.09
C ALA A 64 -13.23 3.21 -0.98
N PHE A 65 -13.25 4.54 -0.91
CA PHE A 65 -14.06 5.24 0.11
C PHE A 65 -15.56 5.10 -0.13
N ARG A 66 -16.04 4.99 -1.37
CA ARG A 66 -17.44 4.64 -1.67
C ARG A 66 -17.76 3.24 -1.16
N ALA A 67 -16.92 2.26 -1.44
CA ALA A 67 -17.10 0.88 -0.99
C ALA A 67 -17.13 0.78 0.54
N LEU A 68 -16.24 1.49 1.23
CA LEU A 68 -16.18 1.54 2.70
C LEU A 68 -17.41 2.20 3.37
N ARG A 69 -18.36 2.70 2.60
CA ARG A 69 -19.68 3.12 3.16
C ARG A 69 -20.58 1.93 3.45
N ARG A 70 -20.39 0.81 2.75
CA ARG A 70 -21.22 -0.39 2.79
C ARG A 70 -20.49 -1.60 3.34
N PHE A 71 -19.20 -1.74 3.01
CA PHE A 71 -18.35 -2.87 3.37
C PHE A 71 -17.38 -2.51 4.50
N ALA A 72 -17.05 -3.47 5.34
CA ALA A 72 -16.08 -3.30 6.42
C ALA A 72 -14.65 -3.18 5.90
N ALA A 73 -14.35 -3.85 4.78
CA ALA A 73 -13.04 -3.79 4.13
C ALA A 73 -13.16 -3.74 2.61
N VAL A 74 -12.12 -3.21 1.97
CA VAL A 74 -11.95 -3.17 0.52
C VAL A 74 -10.53 -3.51 0.17
N PHE A 75 -10.34 -4.31 -0.89
CA PHE A 75 -9.02 -4.69 -1.37
C PHE A 75 -8.90 -4.38 -2.86
N GLY A 76 -7.78 -3.82 -3.27
CA GLY A 76 -7.37 -3.71 -4.66
C GLY A 76 -6.39 -4.83 -4.98
N PRO A 77 -6.79 -5.92 -5.66
CA PRO A 77 -5.91 -7.03 -5.96
C PRO A 77 -4.75 -6.62 -6.86
N ALA A 78 -3.56 -7.15 -6.60
CA ALA A 78 -2.41 -7.12 -7.50
C ALA A 78 -2.33 -8.42 -8.32
N GLU A 79 -1.59 -8.41 -9.43
CA GLU A 79 -1.48 -9.58 -10.31
C GLU A 79 -0.64 -10.69 -9.68
N ASP A 80 0.28 -10.35 -8.80
CA ASP A 80 1.15 -11.29 -8.06
C ASP A 80 0.43 -12.09 -6.97
N GLY A 81 -0.87 -11.78 -6.72
CA GLY A 81 -1.67 -12.38 -5.64
C GLY A 81 -1.62 -11.61 -4.32
N GLY A 82 -0.93 -10.49 -4.30
CA GLY A 82 -0.98 -9.47 -3.25
C GLY A 82 -2.12 -8.48 -3.43
N TYR A 83 -1.94 -7.30 -2.93
CA TYR A 83 -2.88 -6.20 -3.11
C TYR A 83 -2.16 -4.85 -3.10
N TRP A 84 -2.52 -3.99 -4.02
CA TRP A 84 -2.03 -2.63 -4.14
C TRP A 84 -2.77 -1.64 -3.23
N LEU A 85 -3.98 -2.02 -2.77
CA LEU A 85 -4.77 -1.23 -1.83
C LEU A 85 -5.43 -2.15 -0.81
N VAL A 86 -5.42 -1.72 0.46
CA VAL A 86 -6.29 -2.24 1.50
C VAL A 86 -6.97 -1.10 2.21
N GLY A 87 -8.29 -1.12 2.26
CA GLY A 87 -9.09 -0.16 3.00
C GLY A 87 -9.91 -0.81 4.09
N MET A 88 -10.09 -0.11 5.20
CA MET A 88 -10.91 -0.56 6.32
C MET A 88 -11.80 0.55 6.83
N GLY A 89 -13.02 0.18 7.23
CA GLY A 89 -13.94 1.02 7.97
C GLY A 89 -13.53 1.26 9.42
N GLY A 90 -14.41 1.83 10.20
CA GLY A 90 -14.19 2.02 11.64
C GLY A 90 -14.29 0.71 12.43
N ARG A 91 -15.12 -0.24 11.98
CA ARG A 91 -15.18 -1.60 12.54
C ARG A 91 -14.17 -2.48 11.83
N ARG A 92 -13.15 -2.92 12.55
CA ARG A 92 -12.00 -3.66 12.01
C ARG A 92 -11.74 -4.90 12.84
N PRO A 93 -11.22 -6.00 12.25
CA PRO A 93 -10.65 -7.09 13.04
C PRO A 93 -9.54 -6.57 13.94
N ALA A 94 -9.40 -7.12 15.12
CA ALA A 94 -8.33 -6.75 16.06
C ALA A 94 -6.94 -7.03 15.45
N ARG A 95 -6.83 -8.07 14.64
CA ARG A 95 -5.57 -8.53 14.03
C ARG A 95 -5.73 -8.76 12.52
N PRO A 96 -5.90 -7.70 11.72
CA PRO A 96 -6.22 -7.83 10.30
C PRO A 96 -5.09 -8.43 9.45
N PHE A 97 -3.87 -8.45 9.95
CA PHE A 97 -2.67 -8.89 9.22
C PHE A 97 -1.96 -10.06 9.89
N THR A 98 -2.64 -10.84 10.71
CA THR A 98 -2.06 -12.02 11.37
C THR A 98 -1.89 -13.16 10.37
N ALA A 99 -0.78 -13.89 10.48
CA ALA A 99 -0.47 -15.09 9.71
C ALA A 99 -0.58 -14.90 8.18
N VAL A 100 -0.25 -13.71 7.69
CA VAL A 100 -0.21 -13.42 6.25
C VAL A 100 1.16 -13.81 5.69
N ARG A 101 1.16 -14.61 4.65
CA ARG A 101 2.36 -14.97 3.88
C ARG A 101 2.68 -13.83 2.93
N TRP A 102 3.42 -12.85 3.44
CA TRP A 102 3.86 -11.69 2.67
C TRP A 102 4.77 -12.08 1.50
N SER A 103 4.85 -11.22 0.48
CA SER A 103 5.65 -11.43 -0.73
C SER A 103 5.34 -12.77 -1.42
N SER A 104 4.09 -13.18 -1.40
CA SER A 104 3.61 -14.42 -2.01
C SER A 104 2.24 -14.23 -2.66
N ARG A 105 1.92 -15.10 -3.62
CA ARG A 105 0.59 -15.16 -4.27
C ARG A 105 -0.59 -15.39 -3.30
N HIS A 106 -0.32 -15.62 -2.05
CA HIS A 106 -1.32 -15.92 -1.03
C HIS A 106 -1.67 -14.72 -0.14
N ALA A 107 -0.94 -13.60 -0.25
CA ALA A 107 -1.05 -12.47 0.66
C ALA A 107 -2.48 -11.90 0.74
N LEU A 108 -3.14 -11.72 -0.40
CA LEU A 108 -4.54 -11.28 -0.44
C LEU A 108 -5.49 -12.28 0.22
N ALA A 109 -5.35 -13.57 -0.12
CA ALA A 109 -6.22 -14.61 0.42
C ALA A 109 -6.06 -14.76 1.93
N ASP A 110 -4.82 -14.74 2.42
CA ASP A 110 -4.52 -14.82 3.85
C ASP A 110 -5.06 -13.61 4.61
N THR A 111 -4.88 -12.40 4.05
CA THR A 111 -5.42 -11.19 4.66
C THR A 111 -6.94 -11.23 4.71
N ARG A 112 -7.61 -11.61 3.61
CA ARG A 112 -9.07 -11.71 3.57
C ARG A 112 -9.64 -12.73 4.56
N ARG A 113 -8.90 -13.80 4.86
CA ARG A 113 -9.31 -14.80 5.87
C ARG A 113 -9.46 -14.16 7.25
N ASN A 114 -8.62 -13.15 7.58
CA ASN A 114 -8.74 -12.41 8.84
C ASN A 114 -10.00 -11.53 8.90
N PHE A 115 -10.73 -11.39 7.78
CA PHE A 115 -11.99 -10.69 7.66
C PHE A 115 -13.20 -11.63 7.49
N ALA A 116 -13.09 -12.92 7.85
CA ALA A 116 -14.14 -13.91 7.61
C ALA A 116 -15.52 -13.52 8.17
N HIS A 117 -15.56 -12.74 9.26
CA HIS A 117 -16.79 -12.21 9.86
C HIS A 117 -17.09 -10.76 9.47
N HIS A 118 -16.46 -10.26 8.43
CA HIS A 118 -16.61 -8.89 7.96
C HIS A 118 -16.82 -8.88 6.45
N GLU A 119 -17.87 -8.21 6.01
CA GLU A 119 -18.08 -8.04 4.57
C GLU A 119 -16.94 -7.26 3.91
N SER A 120 -16.38 -7.84 2.86
CA SER A 120 -15.30 -7.22 2.10
C SER A 120 -15.58 -7.28 0.60
N VAL A 121 -15.09 -6.29 -0.14
CA VAL A 121 -15.25 -6.21 -1.59
C VAL A 121 -13.89 -6.00 -2.27
N LEU A 122 -13.78 -6.49 -3.49
CA LEU A 122 -12.60 -6.28 -4.33
C LEU A 122 -12.84 -5.10 -5.29
N LEU A 123 -11.84 -4.28 -5.47
CA LEU A 123 -11.73 -3.29 -6.54
C LEU A 123 -11.10 -3.93 -7.79
N ARG A 124 -10.85 -3.11 -8.79
CA ARG A 124 -10.14 -3.56 -9.98
C ARG A 124 -8.75 -4.09 -9.65
N ARG A 125 -8.31 -5.07 -10.44
CA ARG A 125 -6.95 -5.60 -10.34
C ARG A 125 -5.99 -4.65 -11.05
N LEU A 126 -4.81 -4.44 -10.47
CA LEU A 126 -3.73 -3.68 -11.07
C LEU A 126 -2.45 -4.51 -11.06
N ARG A 127 -1.54 -4.13 -11.95
CA ARG A 127 -0.19 -4.64 -11.99
C ARG A 127 0.71 -3.75 -11.15
N ASP A 128 1.51 -4.34 -10.31
CA ASP A 128 2.64 -3.73 -9.62
C ASP A 128 3.86 -3.70 -10.54
N VAL A 129 4.77 -2.78 -10.27
CA VAL A 129 6.01 -2.60 -11.02
C VAL A 129 7.17 -2.95 -10.12
N ASP A 130 7.62 -4.20 -10.23
CA ASP A 130 8.78 -4.69 -9.47
C ASP A 130 10.11 -4.38 -10.17
N ARG A 131 10.10 -4.14 -11.48
CA ARG A 131 11.31 -3.95 -12.28
C ARG A 131 11.19 -2.75 -13.23
N ALA A 132 12.33 -2.15 -13.56
CA ALA A 132 12.41 -1.06 -14.53
C ALA A 132 11.83 -1.40 -15.93
N ALA A 133 11.82 -2.70 -16.29
CA ALA A 133 11.20 -3.19 -17.52
C ALA A 133 9.66 -3.02 -17.49
N ASP A 134 9.05 -3.21 -16.35
CA ASP A 134 7.60 -3.10 -16.16
C ASP A 134 7.12 -1.64 -16.28
N LEU A 135 7.96 -0.68 -15.86
CA LEU A 135 7.71 0.76 -16.07
C LEU A 135 7.59 1.12 -17.56
N ARG A 136 8.41 0.52 -18.42
CA ARG A 136 8.36 0.77 -19.87
C ARG A 136 7.11 0.15 -20.49
N ALA A 137 6.72 -1.03 -20.04
CA ALA A 137 5.52 -1.73 -20.51
C ALA A 137 4.21 -1.04 -20.12
N SER A 138 4.22 -0.27 -19.02
CA SER A 138 3.05 0.46 -18.55
C SER A 138 2.82 1.83 -19.22
N GLY A 139 3.66 2.22 -20.21
CA GLY A 139 3.56 3.51 -20.90
C GLY A 139 3.92 4.72 -20.03
N TYR A 140 4.50 4.50 -18.86
CA TYR A 140 4.91 5.57 -17.96
C TYR A 140 6.21 6.21 -18.46
N SER A 141 6.14 7.43 -18.92
CA SER A 141 7.33 8.24 -19.19
C SER A 141 7.97 8.64 -17.87
N ALA A 142 9.25 8.33 -17.70
CA ALA A 142 10.06 8.70 -16.54
C ALA A 142 10.15 10.22 -16.29
N ALA A 143 9.64 11.03 -17.20
CA ALA A 143 9.68 12.50 -17.11
C ALA A 143 8.79 13.09 -16.01
N GLY A 144 7.81 12.32 -15.46
CA GLY A 144 6.87 12.79 -14.44
C GLY A 144 7.22 12.40 -12.99
N PHE A 145 8.14 11.47 -12.79
CA PHE A 145 8.46 10.95 -11.46
C PHE A 145 9.88 11.33 -11.05
N ARG A 146 10.08 12.58 -10.63
CA ARG A 146 11.27 12.93 -9.87
C ARG A 146 11.09 12.49 -8.41
N CYS A 147 11.24 11.19 -8.16
CA CYS A 147 11.47 10.71 -6.80
C CYS A 147 12.92 11.05 -6.42
N SER A 148 13.10 12.03 -5.54
CA SER A 148 14.42 12.41 -5.00
C SER A 148 15.01 11.39 -4.02
N CYS A 149 14.54 10.16 -4.03
CA CYS A 149 14.95 9.11 -3.08
C CYS A 149 16.18 8.31 -3.52
N ASN A 150 16.82 8.63 -4.66
CA ASN A 150 17.94 7.84 -5.15
C ASN A 150 19.29 8.55 -5.03
N ARG A 151 19.73 8.81 -3.79
CA ARG A 151 21.14 8.95 -3.48
C ARG A 151 21.45 8.18 -2.20
N GLY A 152 21.93 6.95 -2.34
CA GLY A 152 22.52 6.22 -1.23
C GLY A 152 22.18 4.74 -1.13
N ILE A 153 22.17 3.99 -2.24
CA ILE A 153 22.37 2.55 -2.16
C ILE A 153 23.60 2.24 -3.04
N ASN A 154 24.76 2.16 -2.37
CA ASN A 154 25.97 1.63 -2.96
C ASN A 154 25.70 0.20 -3.42
N SER A 155 25.85 -0.03 -4.71
CA SER A 155 25.98 -1.35 -5.30
C SER A 155 27.30 -1.98 -4.84
N THR A 156 27.24 -2.76 -3.77
CA THR A 156 28.37 -3.63 -3.42
C THR A 156 28.37 -4.80 -4.41
N ARG A 157 29.33 -4.74 -5.33
CA ARG A 157 29.76 -5.85 -6.19
C ARG A 157 29.84 -7.15 -5.41
N LEU A 158 29.09 -8.15 -5.81
CA LEU A 158 29.46 -9.54 -5.60
C LEU A 158 30.15 -10.01 -6.88
N GLN A 159 31.47 -9.86 -6.90
CA GLN A 159 32.35 -10.66 -7.74
C GLN A 159 32.87 -11.82 -6.91
N GLY A 160 32.82 -13.03 -7.48
CA GLY A 160 33.89 -13.98 -7.39
C GLY A 160 33.74 -15.17 -6.48
N ARG A 161 33.66 -16.21 -7.04
CA ARG A 161 34.36 -17.51 -7.19
C ARG A 161 33.45 -18.67 -7.05
#